data_cf317281bce7c7d9388bf54c19e3ddd6
#
_entry.id   cf317281bce7c7d9388bf54c19e3ddd6
#
_cell.length_a   1.000
_cell.length_b   1.000
_cell.length_c   1.000
_cell.angle_alpha   90.00
_cell.angle_beta   90.00
_cell.angle_gamma   90.00
#
_symmetry.space_group_name_H-M   'P 1'
#
loop_
_entity.id
_entity.type
_entity.pdbx_description
1 polymer ?
#
loop_
_entity_poly.entity_id
_entity_poly.type
_entity_poly.pdbx_seq_one_letter_code
_entity_poly.pdbx_strand_id
1 'polypeptide(L)'
;MRQLVRLTTLAAVLAIAAFHAHGQVGDASAGHAFARQACVACHVVEAGKPAPRHTPIGPAFPAIANTPGMTATALHVFLTTSHPKMPNVILTPAEMDDVIAYILSLSR
;
A
#
# COMPACT_ATOMS: atom_id res chain seq x y z
N MET A 1 -9.15 -40.58 -27.67
CA MET A 1 -7.89 -39.82 -27.62
C MET A 1 -8.04 -38.29 -27.76
N ARG A 2 -8.80 -37.79 -28.77
CA ARG A 2 -8.98 -36.32 -28.93
C ARG A 2 -9.70 -35.62 -27.77
N GLN A 3 -10.62 -36.27 -27.08
CA GLN A 3 -11.35 -35.72 -25.94
C GLN A 3 -10.45 -35.62 -24.67
N LEU A 4 -9.61 -36.61 -24.42
CA LEU A 4 -8.69 -36.63 -23.29
C LEU A 4 -7.61 -35.52 -23.40
N VAL A 5 -7.11 -35.27 -24.61
CA VAL A 5 -6.12 -34.19 -24.85
C VAL A 5 -6.73 -32.81 -24.61
N ARG A 6 -8.02 -32.59 -24.94
CA ARG A 6 -8.71 -31.32 -24.71
C ARG A 6 -8.96 -31.03 -23.22
N LEU A 7 -9.27 -32.06 -22.44
CA LEU A 7 -9.50 -31.93 -21.00
C LEU A 7 -8.20 -31.64 -20.23
N THR A 8 -7.08 -32.25 -20.64
CA THR A 8 -5.77 -32.00 -20.01
C THR A 8 -5.23 -30.60 -20.32
N THR A 9 -5.47 -30.06 -21.51
CA THR A 9 -5.05 -28.70 -21.86
C THR A 9 -5.87 -27.63 -21.12
N LEU A 10 -7.16 -27.86 -20.88
CA LEU A 10 -8.01 -26.92 -20.14
C LEU A 10 -7.60 -26.85 -18.65
N ALA A 11 -7.28 -27.99 -18.05
CA ALA A 11 -6.82 -28.06 -16.66
C ALA A 11 -5.47 -27.37 -16.46
N ALA A 12 -4.55 -27.48 -17.43
CA ALA A 12 -3.24 -26.81 -17.37
C ALA A 12 -3.35 -25.29 -17.48
N VAL A 13 -4.26 -24.76 -18.28
CA VAL A 13 -4.48 -23.32 -18.43
C VAL A 13 -5.08 -22.70 -17.16
N LEU A 14 -6.00 -23.41 -16.50
CA LEU A 14 -6.60 -22.96 -15.23
C LEU A 14 -5.56 -22.94 -14.09
N ALA A 15 -4.62 -23.87 -14.07
CA ALA A 15 -3.57 -23.91 -13.03
C ALA A 15 -2.58 -22.74 -13.15
N ILE A 16 -2.29 -22.27 -14.37
CA ILE A 16 -1.37 -21.14 -14.59
C ILE A 16 -2.00 -19.81 -14.16
N ALA A 17 -3.31 -19.66 -14.27
CA ALA A 17 -4.01 -18.44 -13.84
C ALA A 17 -3.99 -18.22 -12.31
N ALA A 18 -3.83 -19.27 -11.52
CA ALA A 18 -3.79 -19.19 -10.06
C ALA A 18 -2.47 -18.61 -9.49
N PHE A 19 -1.40 -18.59 -10.27
CA PHE A 19 -0.08 -18.12 -9.81
C PHE A 19 0.14 -16.60 -9.92
N HIS A 20 -0.81 -15.84 -10.46
CA HIS A 20 -0.66 -14.39 -10.65
C HIS A 20 -1.35 -13.54 -9.57
N ALA A 21 -1.96 -14.15 -8.55
CA ALA A 21 -2.37 -13.42 -7.37
C ALA A 21 -1.15 -13.16 -6.48
N HIS A 22 -0.23 -12.31 -6.92
CA HIS A 22 0.73 -11.69 -6.02
C HIS A 22 -0.08 -10.73 -5.15
N GLY A 23 -0.59 -11.25 -4.05
CA GLY A 23 -1.24 -10.45 -3.04
C GLY A 23 -0.30 -9.33 -2.61
N GLN A 24 -0.81 -8.13 -2.53
CA GLN A 24 -0.08 -7.02 -1.92
C GLN A 24 0.35 -7.47 -0.53
N VAL A 25 1.63 -7.37 -0.22
CA VAL A 25 2.14 -7.66 1.12
C VAL A 25 1.60 -6.58 2.05
N GLY A 26 1.01 -6.96 3.18
CA GLY A 26 0.44 -6.06 4.17
C GLY A 26 -1.09 -5.97 4.16
N ASP A 27 -1.65 -5.61 5.31
CA ASP A 27 -3.07 -5.41 5.55
C ASP A 27 -3.39 -3.90 5.57
N ALA A 28 -4.15 -3.44 4.56
CA ALA A 28 -4.53 -2.03 4.46
C ALA A 28 -5.39 -1.55 5.65
N SER A 29 -6.18 -2.42 6.28
CA SER A 29 -6.99 -2.07 7.45
C SER A 29 -6.10 -1.85 8.68
N ALA A 30 -5.12 -2.72 8.90
CA ALA A 30 -4.13 -2.56 9.96
C ALA A 30 -3.27 -1.31 9.71
N GLY A 31 -2.86 -1.07 8.47
CA GLY A 31 -2.14 0.13 8.05
C GLY A 31 -2.93 1.42 8.29
N HIS A 32 -4.24 1.42 8.02
CA HIS A 32 -5.12 2.55 8.35
C HIS A 32 -5.17 2.81 9.86
N ALA A 33 -5.36 1.76 10.66
CA ALA A 33 -5.40 1.90 12.11
C ALA A 33 -4.07 2.45 12.66
N PHE A 34 -2.94 1.99 12.17
CA PHE A 34 -1.61 2.50 12.51
C PHE A 34 -1.44 3.97 12.09
N ALA A 35 -1.79 4.32 10.85
CA ALA A 35 -1.65 5.67 10.32
C ALA A 35 -2.42 6.70 11.14
N ARG A 36 -3.62 6.34 11.64
CA ARG A 36 -4.42 7.18 12.52
C ARG A 36 -3.78 7.45 13.88
N GLN A 37 -2.87 6.62 14.32
CA GLN A 37 -2.16 6.79 15.59
C GLN A 37 -0.82 7.52 15.40
N ALA A 38 -0.06 7.14 14.39
CA ALA A 38 1.32 7.59 14.22
C ALA A 38 1.50 8.72 13.20
N CYS A 39 0.63 8.83 12.18
CA CYS A 39 0.85 9.72 11.04
C CYS A 39 -0.06 10.95 11.03
N VAL A 40 -1.21 10.88 11.70
CA VAL A 40 -2.26 11.92 11.68
C VAL A 40 -1.81 13.26 12.24
N ALA A 41 -0.79 13.28 13.08
CA ALA A 41 -0.25 14.53 13.61
C ALA A 41 0.30 15.46 12.51
N CYS A 42 0.78 14.90 11.40
CA CYS A 42 1.44 15.65 10.32
C CYS A 42 0.76 15.46 8.96
N HIS A 43 -0.01 14.39 8.76
CA HIS A 43 -0.62 14.03 7.49
C HIS A 43 -2.14 13.96 7.57
N VAL A 44 -2.81 14.31 6.47
CA VAL A 44 -4.19 13.90 6.23
C VAL A 44 -4.14 12.45 5.76
N VAL A 45 -4.53 11.53 6.64
CA VAL A 45 -4.39 10.09 6.37
C VAL A 45 -5.60 9.47 5.66
N GLU A 46 -6.75 10.15 5.66
CA GLU A 46 -7.99 9.64 5.07
C GLU A 46 -8.41 10.43 3.83
N ALA A 47 -8.96 9.73 2.83
CA ALA A 47 -9.56 10.37 1.67
C ALA A 47 -10.81 11.16 2.06
N GLY A 48 -10.97 12.36 1.48
CA GLY A 48 -12.18 13.18 1.67
C GLY A 48 -12.34 13.80 3.05
N LYS A 49 -11.38 13.66 3.94
CA LYS A 49 -11.38 14.34 5.24
C LYS A 49 -10.76 15.72 5.14
N PRO A 50 -11.30 16.72 5.84
CA PRO A 50 -10.66 18.01 5.92
C PRO A 50 -9.29 17.88 6.60
N ALA A 51 -8.39 18.79 6.25
CA ALA A 51 -7.13 18.92 6.95
C ALA A 51 -7.37 19.13 8.46
N PRO A 52 -6.50 18.63 9.32
CA PRO A 52 -6.54 18.94 10.74
C PRO A 52 -6.57 20.47 10.95
N ARG A 53 -7.10 20.93 12.09
CA ARG A 53 -7.18 22.37 12.42
C ARG A 53 -5.84 23.10 12.39
N HIS A 54 -4.73 22.37 12.51
CA HIS A 54 -3.37 22.86 12.28
C HIS A 54 -2.97 22.54 10.83
N THR A 55 -2.16 23.38 10.24
CA THR A 55 -1.64 23.17 8.88
C THR A 55 -0.89 21.84 8.83
N PRO A 56 -1.27 20.90 7.94
CA PRO A 56 -0.53 19.65 7.80
C PRO A 56 0.92 19.94 7.41
N ILE A 57 1.85 19.28 8.07
CA ILE A 57 3.28 19.43 7.80
C ILE A 57 3.68 18.62 6.56
N GLY A 58 3.02 17.47 6.37
CA GLY A 58 3.27 16.54 5.28
C GLY A 58 2.14 16.48 4.25
N PRO A 59 2.40 15.91 3.07
CA PRO A 59 1.40 15.71 2.04
C PRO A 59 0.31 14.74 2.51
N ALA A 60 -0.91 14.92 2.01
CA ALA A 60 -2.00 13.97 2.28
C ALA A 60 -1.71 12.59 1.68
N PHE A 61 -2.08 11.53 2.36
CA PHE A 61 -1.89 10.16 1.87
C PHE A 61 -2.54 9.89 0.52
N PRO A 62 -3.76 10.40 0.22
CA PRO A 62 -4.31 10.30 -1.13
C PRO A 62 -3.46 10.99 -2.20
N ALA A 63 -2.80 12.10 -1.88
CA ALA A 63 -1.89 12.77 -2.80
C ALA A 63 -0.62 11.95 -3.03
N ILE A 64 -0.06 11.35 -1.98
CA ILE A 64 1.08 10.45 -2.08
C ILE A 64 0.72 9.25 -2.97
N ALA A 65 -0.41 8.60 -2.72
CA ALA A 65 -0.88 7.43 -3.46
C ALA A 65 -1.04 7.70 -4.97
N ASN A 66 -1.46 8.91 -5.33
CA ASN A 66 -1.69 9.31 -6.72
C ASN A 66 -0.50 10.01 -7.37
N THR A 67 0.65 10.05 -6.71
CA THR A 67 1.89 10.55 -7.32
C THR A 67 2.29 9.64 -8.49
N PRO A 68 2.56 10.19 -9.69
CA PRO A 68 2.97 9.37 -10.83
C PRO A 68 4.18 8.48 -10.50
N GLY A 69 4.06 7.18 -10.78
CA GLY A 69 5.12 6.21 -10.51
C GLY A 69 5.24 5.77 -9.04
N MET A 70 4.27 6.09 -8.20
CA MET A 70 4.27 5.61 -6.81
C MET A 70 4.11 4.09 -6.77
N THR A 71 4.99 3.43 -6.02
CA THR A 71 5.02 1.98 -5.85
C THR A 71 5.30 1.62 -4.39
N ALA A 72 5.05 0.36 -4.02
CA ALA A 72 5.40 -0.15 -2.70
C ALA A 72 6.90 0.01 -2.42
N THR A 73 7.75 -0.26 -3.40
CA THR A 73 9.20 -0.08 -3.27
C THR A 73 9.58 1.38 -3.03
N ALA A 74 8.97 2.33 -3.74
CA ALA A 74 9.23 3.75 -3.54
C ALA A 74 8.83 4.20 -2.13
N LEU A 75 7.68 3.76 -1.64
CA LEU A 75 7.23 4.04 -0.28
C LEU A 75 8.15 3.40 0.76
N HIS A 76 8.57 2.16 0.54
CA HIS A 76 9.50 1.48 1.44
C HIS A 76 10.82 2.24 1.58
N VAL A 77 11.42 2.61 0.44
CA VAL A 77 12.67 3.41 0.43
C VAL A 77 12.46 4.73 1.15
N PHE A 78 11.34 5.43 0.88
CA PHE A 78 11.04 6.70 1.53
C PHE A 78 10.90 6.55 3.05
N LEU A 79 10.15 5.57 3.52
CA LEU A 79 9.88 5.35 4.95
C LEU A 79 11.10 4.85 5.73
N THR A 80 12.08 4.27 5.04
CA THR A 80 13.35 3.82 5.66
C THR A 80 14.48 4.85 5.56
N THR A 81 14.26 5.97 4.87
CA THR A 81 15.26 7.02 4.68
C THR A 81 14.92 8.21 5.58
N SER A 82 15.93 8.77 6.25
CA SER A 82 15.77 9.98 7.06
C SER A 82 15.41 11.18 6.21
N HIS A 83 14.40 11.96 6.64
CA HIS A 83 13.97 13.20 6.00
C HIS A 83 14.03 14.38 6.95
N PRO A 84 14.48 15.57 6.49
CA PRO A 84 14.65 16.73 7.36
C PRO A 84 13.38 17.21 8.07
N LYS A 85 12.21 16.96 7.46
CA LYS A 85 10.90 17.46 7.95
C LYS A 85 9.99 16.37 8.49
N MET A 86 10.33 15.10 8.32
CA MET A 86 9.58 13.97 8.82
C MET A 86 10.42 13.29 9.90
N PRO A 87 9.91 13.13 11.14
CA PRO A 87 10.64 12.41 12.18
C PRO A 87 10.84 10.96 11.76
N ASN A 88 11.96 10.38 12.17
CA ASN A 88 12.21 8.95 11.95
C ASN A 88 11.23 8.13 12.77
N VAL A 89 10.20 7.63 12.13
CA VAL A 89 9.27 6.65 12.72
C VAL A 89 9.88 5.27 12.51
N ILE A 90 10.19 4.59 13.60
CA ILE A 90 10.69 3.22 13.53
C ILE A 90 9.47 2.30 13.39
N LEU A 91 9.34 1.69 12.22
CA LEU A 91 8.29 0.74 11.88
C LEU A 91 8.86 -0.68 11.93
N THR A 92 8.10 -1.60 12.48
CA THR A 92 8.39 -3.03 12.27
C THR A 92 8.15 -3.39 10.80
N PRO A 93 8.73 -4.48 10.27
CA PRO A 93 8.46 -4.90 8.90
C PRO A 93 6.96 -5.07 8.59
N ALA A 94 6.18 -5.61 9.51
CA ALA A 94 4.73 -5.78 9.34
C ALA A 94 4.01 -4.42 9.27
N GLU A 95 4.29 -3.50 10.18
CA GLU A 95 3.71 -2.15 10.15
C GLU A 95 4.09 -1.39 8.89
N MET A 96 5.30 -1.58 8.39
CA MET A 96 5.76 -1.01 7.12
C MET A 96 4.90 -1.50 5.96
N ASP A 97 4.74 -2.82 5.84
CA ASP A 97 3.96 -3.44 4.79
C ASP A 97 2.49 -3.01 4.87
N ASP A 98 1.91 -2.97 6.07
CA ASP A 98 0.52 -2.58 6.31
C ASP A 98 0.26 -1.11 5.93
N VAL A 99 1.13 -0.20 6.35
CA VAL A 99 1.02 1.23 6.01
C VAL A 99 1.18 1.46 4.51
N ILE A 100 2.11 0.77 3.86
CA ILE A 100 2.28 0.83 2.41
C ILE A 100 1.03 0.32 1.70
N ALA A 101 0.48 -0.81 2.15
CA ALA A 101 -0.77 -1.36 1.62
C ALA A 101 -1.92 -0.35 1.74
N TYR A 102 -2.04 0.29 2.89
CA TYR A 102 -3.06 1.32 3.11
C TYR A 102 -2.87 2.53 2.19
N ILE A 103 -1.68 3.11 2.12
CA ILE A 103 -1.42 4.27 1.24
C ILE A 103 -1.79 3.93 -0.20
N LEU A 104 -1.31 2.81 -0.73
CA LEU A 104 -1.58 2.40 -2.12
C LEU A 104 -3.06 2.10 -2.37
N SER A 105 -3.82 1.69 -1.37
CA SER A 105 -5.27 1.50 -1.48
C SER A 105 -6.05 2.80 -1.73
N LEU A 106 -5.44 3.96 -1.50
CA LEU A 106 -6.02 5.28 -1.72
C LEU A 106 -5.80 5.81 -3.15
N SER A 107 -5.09 5.05 -4.01
CA SER A 107 -4.91 5.41 -5.42
C SER A 107 -6.23 5.30 -6.19
N ARG A 108 -6.42 6.20 -7.16
CA ARG A 108 -7.60 6.25 -8.03
C ARG A 108 -7.21 6.10 -9.48
#